data_edeebebfef451e2115f05811363fa29e
#
_entry.id   edeebebfef451e2115f05811363fa29e
#
_cell.length_a   1.000
_cell.length_b   1.000
_cell.length_c   1.000
_cell.angle_alpha   90.00
_cell.angle_beta   90.00
_cell.angle_gamma   90.00
#
_symmetry.space_group_name_H-M   'P 1'
#
loop_
_entity.id
_entity.type
_entity.pdbx_description
1 polymer ?
#
loop_
_entity_poly.entity_id
_entity_poly.type
_entity_poly.pdbx_seq_one_letter_code
_entity_poly.pdbx_strand_id
1 'polypeptide(L)'
;MSKKILIGGAWPYANSSLHLGHLAALISGDFLKRYHKILGDDVLYVSGTDCHGTPITERALKEGIKPEEIADKYHKEFKEVFEKMNFDYDIYTKTSDEYHKRKVQEIFLKIYNNGYIYPKKSLQPFCEKCNKFEADRELEVICKSCGMVTKGDQCDCGYIPTEEDLIDAKCRICGSKTIQKENTHLYLALSKLQKQIEKYVEKNEKNWRIASKNETEKFLKEGLKDRVVTRDLPYGIEIPIKGFENKRMYVWVEAVLGYITATMKICEERNISWEDYWKESENLKMYMCHGKDNIPFHTMILPGLLLALDENYHLPDVMVASQYVNIDSEKISKSKGNGITILDMIKEYDVDSLRYYMIAYGPENSDINFTMENYINVHNSDLVNKFGNFVNRTLNFKGLETIVSGKMDNEIIDIIVNKYDIISKYIEKLEFRKACAEIIDLIEIGNKYYDERKPWIDYKGNIEEFNNTIYTCTNIIANLSNMLEPLIPEKTERIRKYLKLDKAKWEIITIDKEIDVSNSMEILFERIK
;
A
#
# COMPACT_ATOMS: atom_id res chain seq x y z
N MET A 1 -1.94 20.37 -17.91
CA MET A 1 -1.47 19.11 -18.52
C MET A 1 -1.66 18.03 -17.50
N SER A 2 -2.12 16.84 -17.90
CA SER A 2 -2.26 15.68 -17.01
C SER A 2 -0.87 15.27 -16.53
N LYS A 3 -0.73 14.98 -15.23
CA LYS A 3 0.54 14.53 -14.65
C LYS A 3 0.72 13.05 -14.94
N LYS A 4 1.97 12.61 -15.00
CA LYS A 4 2.35 11.19 -14.94
C LYS A 4 2.50 10.80 -13.48
N ILE A 5 1.79 9.78 -13.04
CA ILE A 5 1.81 9.31 -11.65
C ILE A 5 2.22 7.84 -11.64
N LEU A 6 3.28 7.52 -10.91
CA LEU A 6 3.65 6.14 -10.61
C LEU A 6 3.39 5.85 -9.13
N ILE A 7 2.66 4.80 -8.85
CA ILE A 7 2.42 4.32 -7.50
C ILE A 7 3.02 2.92 -7.37
N GLY A 8 3.98 2.76 -6.45
CA GLY A 8 4.56 1.47 -6.09
C GLY A 8 3.91 0.97 -4.80
N GLY A 9 3.22 -0.16 -4.84
CA GLY A 9 2.74 -0.86 -3.66
C GLY A 9 3.75 -1.91 -3.19
N ALA A 10 4.07 -1.95 -1.90
CA ALA A 10 5.01 -2.93 -1.35
C ALA A 10 4.63 -4.36 -1.72
N TRP A 11 5.65 -5.20 -1.87
CA TRP A 11 5.52 -6.59 -2.31
C TRP A 11 5.40 -7.52 -1.10
N PRO A 12 4.22 -8.10 -0.80
CA PRO A 12 4.08 -9.01 0.33
C PRO A 12 4.77 -10.35 0.06
N TYR A 13 5.36 -10.91 1.13
CA TYR A 13 5.98 -12.24 1.10
C TYR A 13 4.97 -13.36 0.90
N ALA A 14 5.26 -14.27 -0.05
CA ALA A 14 4.46 -15.46 -0.36
C ALA A 14 4.65 -16.59 0.66
N ASN A 15 4.52 -16.32 1.96
CA ASN A 15 4.74 -17.32 3.00
C ASN A 15 3.54 -17.54 3.94
N SER A 16 2.50 -16.76 3.79
CA SER A 16 1.22 -16.88 4.53
C SER A 16 0.16 -15.97 3.91
N SER A 17 -1.11 -16.19 4.24
CA SER A 17 -2.24 -15.37 3.81
C SER A 17 -2.08 -13.89 4.18
N LEU A 18 -2.70 -13.01 3.40
CA LEU A 18 -2.72 -11.58 3.68
C LEU A 18 -3.63 -11.28 4.89
N HIS A 19 -3.17 -10.40 5.76
CA HIS A 19 -3.89 -9.91 6.93
C HIS A 19 -4.09 -8.38 6.88
N LEU A 20 -4.84 -7.82 7.81
CA LEU A 20 -5.17 -6.38 7.85
C LEU A 20 -3.96 -5.45 7.83
N GLY A 21 -2.81 -5.87 8.38
CA GLY A 21 -1.57 -5.09 8.29
C GLY A 21 -1.03 -4.95 6.86
N HIS A 22 -1.18 -5.98 6.01
CA HIS A 22 -0.85 -5.86 4.58
C HIS A 22 -1.84 -4.95 3.86
N LEU A 23 -3.13 -5.07 4.20
CA LEU A 23 -4.16 -4.18 3.63
C LEU A 23 -3.86 -2.72 3.95
N ALA A 24 -3.53 -2.39 5.20
CA ALA A 24 -3.18 -1.04 5.63
C ALA A 24 -2.00 -0.45 4.84
N ALA A 25 -1.01 -1.27 4.51
CA ALA A 25 0.16 -0.83 3.74
C ALA A 25 -0.17 -0.52 2.27
N LEU A 26 -1.14 -1.24 1.67
CA LEU A 26 -1.39 -1.22 0.23
C LEU A 26 -2.62 -0.41 -0.16
N ILE A 27 -3.65 -0.34 0.69
CA ILE A 27 -4.91 0.35 0.36
C ILE A 27 -4.72 1.84 0.07
N SER A 28 -3.71 2.48 0.70
CA SER A 28 -3.34 3.87 0.41
C SER A 28 -2.93 4.08 -1.05
N GLY A 29 -2.29 3.07 -1.67
CA GLY A 29 -1.91 3.10 -3.08
C GLY A 29 -3.12 3.05 -4.00
N ASP A 30 -4.09 2.19 -3.71
CA ASP A 30 -5.33 2.11 -4.49
C ASP A 30 -6.19 3.38 -4.33
N PHE A 31 -6.26 3.92 -3.12
CA PHE A 31 -6.92 5.21 -2.86
C PHE A 31 -6.30 6.35 -3.70
N LEU A 32 -4.97 6.46 -3.70
CA LEU A 32 -4.25 7.45 -4.53
C LEU A 32 -4.43 7.21 -6.03
N LYS A 33 -4.39 5.94 -6.47
CA LYS A 33 -4.65 5.56 -7.88
C LYS A 33 -5.99 6.10 -8.34
N ARG A 34 -7.06 5.81 -7.60
CA ARG A 34 -8.41 6.24 -7.92
C ARG A 34 -8.56 7.75 -7.88
N TYR A 35 -8.00 8.40 -6.86
CA TYR A 35 -8.01 9.87 -6.75
C TYR A 35 -7.34 10.54 -7.94
N HIS A 36 -6.12 10.14 -8.31
CA HIS A 36 -5.42 10.71 -9.47
C HIS A 36 -6.12 10.39 -10.80
N LYS A 37 -6.73 9.22 -10.91
CA LYS A 37 -7.50 8.83 -12.10
C LYS A 37 -8.72 9.73 -12.32
N ILE A 38 -9.46 10.06 -11.26
CA ILE A 38 -10.61 10.98 -11.37
C ILE A 38 -10.20 12.45 -11.49
N LEU A 39 -8.97 12.82 -11.11
CA LEU A 39 -8.34 14.11 -11.46
C LEU A 39 -7.99 14.22 -12.96
N GLY A 40 -7.98 13.08 -13.70
CA GLY A 40 -7.56 13.03 -15.09
C GLY A 40 -6.06 12.89 -15.32
N ASP A 41 -5.31 12.49 -14.30
CA ASP A 41 -3.89 12.16 -14.41
C ASP A 41 -3.67 10.80 -15.09
N ASP A 42 -2.49 10.62 -15.70
CA ASP A 42 -2.04 9.36 -16.28
C ASP A 42 -1.32 8.55 -15.20
N VAL A 43 -1.98 7.51 -14.69
CA VAL A 43 -1.57 6.81 -13.46
C VAL A 43 -1.26 5.36 -13.72
N LEU A 44 -0.09 4.90 -13.25
CA LEU A 44 0.23 3.47 -13.12
C LEU A 44 0.33 3.09 -11.64
N TYR A 45 -0.36 2.02 -11.24
CA TYR A 45 -0.20 1.38 -9.93
C TYR A 45 0.35 -0.02 -10.10
N VAL A 46 1.58 -0.23 -9.64
CA VAL A 46 2.33 -1.46 -9.80
C VAL A 46 2.65 -2.10 -8.46
N SER A 47 2.51 -3.41 -8.38
CA SER A 47 2.89 -4.22 -7.21
C SER A 47 3.13 -5.67 -7.63
N GLY A 48 3.44 -6.52 -6.67
CA GLY A 48 3.62 -7.95 -6.91
C GLY A 48 3.85 -8.72 -5.62
N THR A 49 4.07 -10.01 -5.79
CA THR A 49 4.36 -10.94 -4.70
C THR A 49 5.86 -11.17 -4.59
N ASP A 50 6.42 -11.01 -3.41
CA ASP A 50 7.80 -11.41 -3.11
C ASP A 50 7.85 -12.93 -2.89
N CYS A 51 8.50 -13.63 -3.84
CA CYS A 51 8.51 -15.09 -3.96
C CYS A 51 9.81 -15.75 -3.47
N HIS A 52 10.80 -14.99 -3.01
CA HIS A 52 12.10 -15.52 -2.64
C HIS A 52 12.42 -15.26 -1.16
N GLY A 53 13.54 -15.81 -0.70
CA GLY A 53 14.05 -15.59 0.65
C GLY A 53 13.74 -16.71 1.64
N THR A 54 14.42 -16.63 2.79
CA THR A 54 14.41 -17.64 3.85
C THR A 54 13.00 -18.01 4.37
N PRO A 55 12.04 -17.06 4.55
CA PRO A 55 10.72 -17.42 5.07
C PRO A 55 9.94 -18.39 4.17
N ILE A 56 10.13 -18.30 2.86
CA ILE A 56 9.46 -19.18 1.88
C ILE A 56 10.12 -20.54 1.87
N THR A 57 11.46 -20.58 1.90
CA THR A 57 12.23 -21.81 1.97
C THR A 57 11.93 -22.59 3.27
N GLU A 58 11.87 -21.90 4.42
CA GLU A 58 11.49 -22.51 5.70
C GLU A 58 10.06 -23.08 5.67
N ARG A 59 9.13 -22.36 5.04
CA ARG A 59 7.75 -22.82 4.90
C ARG A 59 7.65 -24.05 4.00
N ALA A 60 8.35 -24.03 2.87
CA ALA A 60 8.42 -25.15 1.93
C ALA A 60 8.98 -26.42 2.62
N LEU A 61 10.05 -26.25 3.39
CA LEU A 61 10.65 -27.35 4.15
C LEU A 61 9.67 -27.95 5.18
N LYS A 62 8.90 -27.10 5.89
CA LYS A 62 7.88 -27.56 6.85
C LYS A 62 6.72 -28.30 6.19
N GLU A 63 6.31 -27.88 4.99
CA GLU A 63 5.21 -28.49 4.23
C GLU A 63 5.68 -29.68 3.35
N GLY A 64 7.00 -29.89 3.21
CA GLY A 64 7.57 -30.97 2.40
C GLY A 64 7.37 -30.79 0.88
N ILE A 65 7.27 -29.54 0.42
CA ILE A 65 7.08 -29.17 -0.99
C ILE A 65 8.16 -28.17 -1.42
N LYS A 66 8.20 -27.84 -2.71
CA LYS A 66 9.20 -26.91 -3.25
C LYS A 66 8.85 -25.45 -2.89
N PRO A 67 9.87 -24.57 -2.73
CA PRO A 67 9.64 -23.14 -2.49
C PRO A 67 8.77 -22.47 -3.55
N GLU A 68 8.92 -22.86 -4.82
CA GLU A 68 8.13 -22.36 -5.95
C GLU A 68 6.63 -22.65 -5.76
N GLU A 69 6.29 -23.85 -5.26
CA GLU A 69 4.90 -24.25 -5.03
C GLU A 69 4.25 -23.43 -3.91
N ILE A 70 5.01 -23.11 -2.85
CA ILE A 70 4.57 -22.19 -1.79
C ILE A 70 4.33 -20.80 -2.38
N ALA A 71 5.30 -20.27 -3.14
CA ALA A 71 5.23 -18.96 -3.74
C ALA A 71 4.03 -18.83 -4.69
N ASP A 72 3.80 -19.80 -5.55
CA ASP A 72 2.70 -19.81 -6.51
C ASP A 72 1.33 -19.95 -5.82
N LYS A 73 1.23 -20.75 -4.77
CA LYS A 73 0.02 -20.90 -3.94
C LYS A 73 -0.41 -19.54 -3.37
N TYR A 74 0.51 -18.84 -2.69
CA TYR A 74 0.19 -17.55 -2.07
C TYR A 74 0.07 -16.43 -3.09
N HIS A 75 0.82 -16.43 -4.18
CA HIS A 75 0.62 -15.48 -5.26
C HIS A 75 -0.80 -15.54 -5.83
N LYS A 76 -1.30 -16.77 -6.08
CA LYS A 76 -2.69 -16.97 -6.55
C LYS A 76 -3.70 -16.46 -5.53
N GLU A 77 -3.51 -16.77 -4.25
CA GLU A 77 -4.38 -16.28 -3.17
C GLU A 77 -4.36 -14.75 -3.08
N PHE A 78 -3.19 -14.11 -3.18
CA PHE A 78 -3.07 -12.65 -3.12
C PHE A 78 -3.80 -11.96 -4.27
N LYS A 79 -3.68 -12.51 -5.49
CA LYS A 79 -4.45 -12.00 -6.65
C LYS A 79 -5.94 -12.08 -6.37
N GLU A 80 -6.44 -13.21 -5.89
CA GLU A 80 -7.85 -13.38 -5.53
C GLU A 80 -8.29 -12.36 -4.46
N VAL A 81 -7.47 -12.13 -3.43
CA VAL A 81 -7.74 -11.11 -2.41
C VAL A 81 -7.87 -9.73 -3.02
N PHE A 82 -6.90 -9.31 -3.85
CA PHE A 82 -6.91 -7.96 -4.44
C PHE A 82 -8.05 -7.78 -5.45
N GLU A 83 -8.38 -8.80 -6.23
CA GLU A 83 -9.56 -8.79 -7.12
C GLU A 83 -10.85 -8.61 -6.30
N LYS A 84 -11.05 -9.41 -5.25
CA LYS A 84 -12.23 -9.30 -4.37
C LYS A 84 -12.30 -8.00 -3.59
N MET A 85 -11.15 -7.44 -3.20
CA MET A 85 -11.03 -6.13 -2.57
C MET A 85 -11.18 -4.97 -3.55
N ASN A 86 -11.41 -5.24 -4.84
CA ASN A 86 -11.54 -4.23 -5.90
C ASN A 86 -10.33 -3.29 -5.98
N PHE A 87 -9.09 -3.83 -5.92
CA PHE A 87 -7.88 -3.06 -6.17
C PHE A 87 -7.70 -2.78 -7.66
N ASP A 88 -7.42 -1.52 -8.03
CA ASP A 88 -7.21 -1.07 -9.41
C ASP A 88 -5.70 -1.10 -9.78
N TYR A 89 -5.05 -2.26 -9.59
CA TYR A 89 -3.67 -2.44 -10.06
C TYR A 89 -3.61 -2.44 -11.59
N ASP A 90 -2.65 -1.71 -12.18
CA ASP A 90 -2.32 -1.86 -13.61
C ASP A 90 -1.60 -3.17 -13.86
N ILE A 91 -0.75 -3.58 -12.92
CA ILE A 91 -0.11 -4.89 -12.91
C ILE A 91 0.14 -5.37 -11.47
N TYR A 92 -0.22 -6.63 -11.20
CA TYR A 92 0.18 -7.37 -10.01
C TYR A 92 0.94 -8.62 -10.44
N THR A 93 2.28 -8.60 -10.32
CA THR A 93 3.19 -9.65 -10.80
C THR A 93 3.87 -10.39 -9.65
N LYS A 94 5.00 -11.06 -9.89
CA LYS A 94 5.76 -11.79 -8.86
C LYS A 94 7.27 -11.76 -9.14
N THR A 95 8.11 -11.83 -8.10
CA THR A 95 9.57 -11.82 -8.27
C THR A 95 10.12 -13.10 -8.90
N SER A 96 9.34 -14.20 -8.87
CA SER A 96 9.69 -15.44 -9.58
C SER A 96 9.33 -15.43 -11.08
N ASP A 97 8.77 -14.34 -11.60
CA ASP A 97 8.50 -14.18 -13.04
C ASP A 97 9.80 -14.07 -13.84
N GLU A 98 9.93 -14.79 -14.95
CA GLU A 98 11.16 -14.85 -15.76
C GLU A 98 11.54 -13.49 -16.37
N TYR A 99 10.53 -12.65 -16.70
CA TYR A 99 10.79 -11.28 -17.15
C TYR A 99 11.47 -10.47 -16.04
N HIS A 100 10.93 -10.54 -14.81
CA HIS A 100 11.51 -9.86 -13.65
C HIS A 100 12.95 -10.33 -13.39
N LYS A 101 13.19 -11.65 -13.32
CA LYS A 101 14.52 -12.21 -13.06
C LYS A 101 15.55 -11.69 -14.07
N ARG A 102 15.24 -11.76 -15.36
CA ARG A 102 16.13 -11.28 -16.43
C ARG A 102 16.42 -9.79 -16.28
N LYS A 103 15.37 -8.96 -16.09
CA LYS A 103 15.54 -7.51 -15.99
C LYS A 103 16.32 -7.09 -14.75
N VAL A 104 16.09 -7.75 -13.63
CA VAL A 104 16.85 -7.49 -12.39
C VAL A 104 18.32 -7.88 -12.56
N GLN A 105 18.62 -8.99 -13.24
CA GLN A 105 20.00 -9.39 -13.55
C GLN A 105 20.70 -8.36 -14.46
N GLU A 106 20.01 -7.83 -15.49
CA GLU A 106 20.52 -6.76 -16.36
C GLU A 106 20.86 -5.49 -15.54
N ILE A 107 19.94 -5.07 -14.65
CA ILE A 107 20.12 -3.91 -13.76
C ILE A 107 21.29 -4.14 -12.78
N PHE A 108 21.34 -5.31 -12.15
CA PHE A 108 22.39 -5.67 -11.19
C PHE A 108 23.78 -5.65 -11.84
N LEU A 109 23.90 -6.25 -13.03
CA LEU A 109 25.16 -6.26 -13.80
C LEU A 109 25.60 -4.85 -14.17
N LYS A 110 24.69 -3.96 -14.51
CA LYS A 110 24.99 -2.57 -14.81
C LYS A 110 25.53 -1.82 -13.58
N ILE A 111 24.87 -1.98 -12.41
CA ILE A 111 25.35 -1.38 -11.16
C ILE A 111 26.74 -1.92 -10.78
N TYR A 112 27.00 -3.22 -11.03
CA TYR A 112 28.31 -3.83 -10.84
C TYR A 112 29.35 -3.21 -11.75
N ASN A 113 29.08 -3.06 -13.05
CA ASN A 113 29.98 -2.45 -14.02
C ASN A 113 30.28 -0.97 -13.74
N ASN A 114 29.31 -0.25 -13.15
CA ASN A 114 29.48 1.13 -12.69
C ASN A 114 30.33 1.23 -11.39
N GLY A 115 30.75 0.09 -10.79
CA GLY A 115 31.60 0.04 -9.60
C GLY A 115 30.92 0.35 -8.28
N TYR A 116 29.58 0.27 -8.24
CA TYR A 116 28.80 0.41 -7.01
C TYR A 116 28.46 -0.93 -6.36
N ILE A 117 28.62 -2.05 -7.08
CA ILE A 117 28.61 -3.38 -6.48
C ILE A 117 30.03 -3.94 -6.58
N TYR A 118 30.56 -4.46 -5.47
CA TYR A 118 31.93 -4.94 -5.39
C TYR A 118 32.05 -6.17 -4.47
N PRO A 119 33.03 -7.09 -4.72
CA PRO A 119 33.27 -8.24 -3.87
C PRO A 119 34.01 -7.82 -2.60
N LYS A 120 33.59 -8.40 -1.45
CA LYS A 120 34.26 -8.25 -0.16
C LYS A 120 34.28 -9.58 0.56
N LYS A 121 35.45 -9.92 1.13
CA LYS A 121 35.64 -11.07 1.99
C LYS A 121 35.28 -10.71 3.43
N SER A 122 34.59 -11.61 4.12
CA SER A 122 34.30 -11.51 5.55
C SER A 122 34.31 -12.90 6.20
N LEU A 123 34.59 -12.94 7.48
CA LEU A 123 34.41 -14.16 8.27
C LEU A 123 32.91 -14.33 8.56
N GLN A 124 32.38 -15.52 8.30
CA GLN A 124 30.97 -15.82 8.48
C GLN A 124 30.79 -17.19 9.19
N PRO A 125 29.70 -17.35 9.96
CA PRO A 125 29.38 -18.62 10.58
C PRO A 125 29.16 -19.73 9.56
N PHE A 126 29.92 -20.81 9.68
CA PHE A 126 29.84 -22.01 8.86
C PHE A 126 29.55 -23.23 9.73
N CYS A 127 28.53 -23.98 9.39
CA CYS A 127 28.20 -25.23 10.07
C CYS A 127 28.87 -26.40 9.35
N GLU A 128 29.90 -27.00 9.97
CA GLU A 128 30.61 -28.15 9.39
C GLU A 128 29.70 -29.37 9.22
N LYS A 129 28.78 -29.60 10.18
CA LYS A 129 27.86 -30.75 10.12
C LYS A 129 26.83 -30.62 8.98
N CYS A 130 26.31 -29.41 8.72
CA CYS A 130 25.41 -29.12 7.60
C CYS A 130 26.15 -28.78 6.32
N ASN A 131 27.48 -28.58 6.40
CA ASN A 131 28.37 -28.20 5.30
C ASN A 131 27.88 -26.95 4.54
N LYS A 132 27.45 -25.94 5.28
CA LYS A 132 26.95 -24.68 4.69
C LYS A 132 27.28 -23.46 5.53
N PHE A 133 27.34 -22.28 4.91
CA PHE A 133 27.27 -21.00 5.60
C PHE A 133 25.82 -20.80 6.10
N GLU A 134 25.70 -20.31 7.33
CA GLU A 134 24.40 -20.09 7.96
C GLU A 134 23.98 -18.63 7.75
N ALA A 135 22.74 -18.43 7.29
CA ALA A 135 22.13 -17.10 7.28
C ALA A 135 21.79 -16.67 8.71
N ASP A 136 21.74 -15.36 8.99
CA ASP A 136 21.52 -14.80 10.32
C ASP A 136 20.32 -15.44 11.05
N ARG A 137 19.22 -15.72 10.35
CA ARG A 137 18.02 -16.40 10.91
C ARG A 137 18.20 -17.87 11.20
N GLU A 138 19.17 -18.51 10.58
CA GLU A 138 19.51 -19.91 10.78
C GLU A 138 20.46 -20.12 11.95
N LEU A 139 20.90 -19.02 12.58
CA LEU A 139 21.76 -19.01 13.76
C LEU A 139 20.95 -18.82 15.04
N GLU A 140 21.40 -19.50 16.09
CA GLU A 140 20.98 -19.29 17.47
C GLU A 140 22.10 -18.61 18.22
N VAL A 141 21.80 -17.48 18.83
CA VAL A 141 22.75 -16.67 19.62
C VAL A 141 22.14 -16.26 20.94
N ILE A 142 22.98 -15.89 21.90
CA ILE A 142 22.54 -15.30 23.18
C ILE A 142 22.52 -13.79 23.00
N CYS A 143 21.36 -13.17 23.17
CA CYS A 143 21.21 -11.72 23.09
C CYS A 143 22.05 -11.02 24.19
N LYS A 144 22.98 -10.15 23.81
CA LYS A 144 23.78 -9.37 24.76
C LYS A 144 22.95 -8.36 25.56
N SER A 145 21.78 -7.94 25.06
CA SER A 145 20.94 -6.97 25.75
C SER A 145 20.06 -7.60 26.83
N CYS A 146 19.42 -8.74 26.56
CA CYS A 146 18.44 -9.33 27.47
C CYS A 146 18.81 -10.75 27.96
N GLY A 147 19.91 -11.35 27.48
CA GLY A 147 20.39 -12.69 27.87
C GLY A 147 19.56 -13.85 27.32
N MET A 148 18.50 -13.59 26.55
CA MET A 148 17.66 -14.62 25.99
C MET A 148 18.28 -15.24 24.74
N VAL A 149 17.98 -16.51 24.51
CA VAL A 149 18.31 -17.18 23.24
C VAL A 149 17.46 -16.57 22.13
N THR A 150 18.10 -16.11 21.05
CA THR A 150 17.45 -15.45 19.92
C THR A 150 18.04 -15.89 18.58
N LYS A 151 17.45 -15.43 17.50
CA LYS A 151 18.02 -15.59 16.16
C LYS A 151 19.14 -14.59 15.94
N GLY A 152 20.03 -14.88 14.99
CA GLY A 152 21.15 -14.00 14.66
C GLY A 152 20.76 -12.72 13.91
N ASP A 153 19.51 -12.53 13.51
CA ASP A 153 19.04 -11.34 12.81
C ASP A 153 18.48 -10.26 13.75
N GLN A 154 17.63 -10.63 14.71
CA GLN A 154 17.04 -9.70 15.67
C GLN A 154 16.45 -10.44 16.86
N CYS A 155 16.61 -9.87 18.05
CA CYS A 155 15.97 -10.32 19.27
C CYS A 155 14.59 -9.65 19.45
N ASP A 156 13.68 -10.35 20.13
CA ASP A 156 12.34 -9.81 20.46
C ASP A 156 12.42 -8.53 21.34
N CYS A 157 13.54 -8.33 22.06
CA CYS A 157 13.80 -7.08 22.80
C CYS A 157 14.22 -5.89 21.92
N GLY A 158 14.31 -6.08 20.58
CA GLY A 158 14.74 -5.07 19.64
C GLY A 158 16.25 -5.01 19.36
N TYR A 159 17.06 -5.78 20.10
CA TYR A 159 18.51 -5.84 19.87
C TYR A 159 18.82 -6.56 18.55
N ILE A 160 19.71 -5.99 17.75
CA ILE A 160 20.23 -6.57 16.51
C ILE A 160 21.64 -7.11 16.79
N PRO A 161 21.87 -8.45 16.75
CA PRO A 161 23.18 -9.04 16.95
C PRO A 161 24.21 -8.49 15.96
N THR A 162 25.41 -8.26 16.46
CA THR A 162 26.57 -7.82 15.67
C THR A 162 27.37 -9.02 15.15
N GLU A 163 28.32 -8.79 14.23
CA GLU A 163 29.23 -9.84 13.75
C GLU A 163 29.97 -10.54 14.90
N GLU A 164 30.31 -9.81 15.97
CA GLU A 164 30.94 -10.35 17.17
C GLU A 164 30.02 -11.30 17.99
N ASP A 165 28.70 -11.03 17.97
CA ASP A 165 27.70 -11.87 18.62
C ASP A 165 27.50 -13.21 17.92
N LEU A 166 27.84 -13.28 16.65
CA LEU A 166 27.72 -14.45 15.79
C LEU A 166 28.94 -15.40 15.90
N ILE A 167 30.01 -15.01 16.59
CA ILE A 167 31.23 -15.83 16.71
C ILE A 167 30.96 -17.17 17.39
N ASP A 168 30.11 -17.19 18.40
CA ASP A 168 29.75 -18.39 19.19
C ASP A 168 28.33 -18.91 18.84
N ALA A 169 27.82 -18.57 17.70
CA ALA A 169 26.49 -18.98 17.25
C ALA A 169 26.38 -20.49 17.05
N LYS A 170 25.16 -21.02 17.22
CA LYS A 170 24.82 -22.41 16.90
C LYS A 170 23.93 -22.47 15.66
N CYS A 171 24.15 -23.49 14.85
CA CYS A 171 23.25 -23.83 13.76
C CYS A 171 21.90 -24.28 14.30
N ARG A 172 20.81 -23.63 13.93
CA ARG A 172 19.45 -23.99 14.37
C ARG A 172 18.92 -25.28 13.79
N ILE A 173 19.54 -25.80 12.71
CA ILE A 173 19.13 -27.04 12.06
C ILE A 173 19.66 -28.26 12.83
N CYS A 174 20.94 -28.25 13.19
CA CYS A 174 21.59 -29.41 13.80
C CYS A 174 22.09 -29.20 15.23
N GLY A 175 21.98 -27.98 15.79
CA GLY A 175 22.42 -27.61 17.12
C GLY A 175 23.94 -27.52 17.31
N SER A 176 24.76 -27.77 16.27
CA SER A 176 26.20 -27.73 16.35
C SER A 176 26.71 -26.29 16.41
N LYS A 177 27.82 -26.05 17.15
CA LYS A 177 28.54 -24.78 17.10
C LYS A 177 29.02 -24.52 15.68
N THR A 178 28.92 -23.27 15.24
CA THR A 178 29.50 -22.83 13.96
C THR A 178 30.98 -22.44 14.15
N ILE A 179 31.74 -22.50 13.06
CA ILE A 179 33.09 -21.96 12.96
C ILE A 179 33.08 -20.72 12.08
N GLN A 180 34.04 -19.82 12.31
CA GLN A 180 34.19 -18.67 11.40
C GLN A 180 35.03 -19.09 10.19
N LYS A 181 34.45 -18.97 8.98
CA LYS A 181 35.09 -19.30 7.71
C LYS A 181 35.01 -18.12 6.77
N GLU A 182 36.09 -17.90 6.00
CA GLU A 182 36.11 -16.85 4.98
C GLU A 182 35.07 -17.12 3.90
N ASN A 183 34.22 -16.13 3.63
CA ASN A 183 33.23 -16.12 2.57
C ASN A 183 33.31 -14.80 1.78
N THR A 184 33.03 -14.85 0.48
CA THR A 184 33.04 -13.66 -0.36
C THR A 184 31.62 -13.34 -0.81
N HIS A 185 31.14 -12.15 -0.48
CA HIS A 185 29.86 -11.64 -0.93
C HIS A 185 30.03 -10.37 -1.75
N LEU A 186 28.98 -10.03 -2.53
CA LEU A 186 28.89 -8.75 -3.20
C LEU A 186 28.20 -7.75 -2.26
N TYR A 187 28.71 -6.52 -2.27
CA TYR A 187 28.23 -5.41 -1.45
C TYR A 187 27.86 -4.23 -2.33
N LEU A 188 26.71 -3.60 -2.06
CA LEU A 188 26.34 -2.30 -2.60
C LEU A 188 27.08 -1.22 -1.80
N ALA A 189 27.85 -0.38 -2.50
CA ALA A 189 28.63 0.72 -1.93
C ALA A 189 27.72 1.91 -1.54
N LEU A 190 26.76 1.68 -0.64
CA LEU A 190 25.77 2.67 -0.24
C LEU A 190 26.42 3.88 0.46
N SER A 191 27.53 3.68 1.17
CA SER A 191 28.31 4.74 1.79
C SER A 191 28.85 5.76 0.79
N LYS A 192 29.20 5.35 -0.43
CA LYS A 192 29.62 6.26 -1.51
C LYS A 192 28.50 7.18 -1.99
N LEU A 193 27.25 6.77 -1.82
CA LEU A 193 26.05 7.46 -2.30
C LEU A 193 25.42 8.35 -1.22
N GLN A 194 25.96 8.36 0.01
CA GLN A 194 25.36 9.08 1.15
C GLN A 194 25.00 10.52 0.82
N LYS A 195 25.93 11.31 0.31
CA LYS A 195 25.68 12.73 0.00
C LYS A 195 24.58 12.94 -1.05
N GLN A 196 24.43 12.02 -2.00
CA GLN A 196 23.38 12.09 -3.02
C GLN A 196 22.03 11.72 -2.41
N ILE A 197 22.00 10.71 -1.54
CA ILE A 197 20.82 10.30 -0.79
C ILE A 197 20.38 11.39 0.19
N GLU A 198 21.32 12.05 0.90
CA GLU A 198 21.01 13.20 1.77
C GLU A 198 20.35 14.33 1.00
N LYS A 199 20.86 14.72 -0.17
CA LYS A 199 20.25 15.75 -1.03
C LYS A 199 18.86 15.34 -1.52
N TYR A 200 18.68 14.07 -1.87
CA TYR A 200 17.39 13.52 -2.26
C TYR A 200 16.38 13.61 -1.11
N VAL A 201 16.78 13.21 0.09
CA VAL A 201 15.93 13.26 1.28
C VAL A 201 15.55 14.69 1.62
N GLU A 202 16.52 15.61 1.69
CA GLU A 202 16.30 17.04 1.96
C GLU A 202 15.28 17.67 0.98
N LYS A 203 15.34 17.30 -0.30
CA LYS A 203 14.40 17.77 -1.33
C LYS A 203 12.97 17.27 -1.09
N ASN A 204 12.80 16.00 -0.67
CA ASN A 204 11.52 15.29 -0.74
C ASN A 204 10.86 15.00 0.63
N GLU A 205 11.60 14.98 1.75
CA GLU A 205 11.10 14.55 3.07
C GLU A 205 9.87 15.32 3.57
N LYS A 206 9.67 16.56 3.12
CA LYS A 206 8.48 17.36 3.43
C LYS A 206 7.17 16.78 2.90
N ASN A 207 7.27 15.90 1.89
CA ASN A 207 6.14 15.22 1.26
C ASN A 207 5.93 13.80 1.84
N TRP A 208 6.73 13.40 2.84
CA TRP A 208 6.68 12.07 3.42
C TRP A 208 5.86 12.04 4.70
N ARG A 209 5.27 10.90 5.00
CA ARG A 209 4.76 10.66 6.35
C ARG A 209 5.89 10.75 7.37
N ILE A 210 5.58 11.29 8.55
CA ILE A 210 6.57 11.63 9.59
C ILE A 210 7.47 10.45 10.00
N ALA A 211 6.92 9.23 10.01
CA ALA A 211 7.70 8.03 10.32
C ALA A 211 8.83 7.80 9.32
N SER A 212 8.56 7.96 8.02
CA SER A 212 9.57 7.81 6.96
C SER A 212 10.68 8.84 7.11
N LYS A 213 10.32 10.09 7.40
CA LYS A 213 11.29 11.15 7.65
C LYS A 213 12.19 10.82 8.85
N ASN A 214 11.60 10.60 10.03
CA ASN A 214 12.33 10.41 11.27
C ASN A 214 13.29 9.21 11.22
N GLU A 215 12.83 8.08 10.65
CA GLU A 215 13.65 6.88 10.57
C GLU A 215 14.79 7.06 9.57
N THR A 216 14.54 7.68 8.42
CA THR A 216 15.58 7.95 7.42
C THR A 216 16.64 8.91 7.96
N GLU A 217 16.24 10.01 8.61
CA GLU A 217 17.18 10.93 9.25
C GLU A 217 18.09 10.25 10.27
N LYS A 218 17.54 9.29 11.04
CA LYS A 218 18.34 8.52 12.00
C LYS A 218 19.45 7.74 11.29
N PHE A 219 19.13 6.98 10.23
CA PHE A 219 20.12 6.23 9.46
C PHE A 219 21.18 7.13 8.81
N LEU A 220 20.77 8.29 8.27
CA LEU A 220 21.72 9.24 7.67
C LEU A 220 22.70 9.82 8.70
N LYS A 221 22.20 10.15 9.91
CA LYS A 221 23.05 10.63 11.02
C LYS A 221 24.05 9.59 11.52
N GLU A 222 23.68 8.31 11.50
CA GLU A 222 24.56 7.19 11.85
C GLU A 222 25.61 6.91 10.76
N GLY A 223 25.40 7.43 9.55
CA GLY A 223 26.22 7.16 8.37
C GLY A 223 25.81 5.85 7.66
N LEU A 224 25.56 5.94 6.36
CA LEU A 224 25.17 4.78 5.56
C LEU A 224 26.32 3.80 5.44
N LYS A 225 26.05 2.54 5.75
CA LYS A 225 27.00 1.43 5.60
C LYS A 225 26.72 0.64 4.34
N ASP A 226 27.78 0.11 3.73
CA ASP A 226 27.65 -0.78 2.59
C ASP A 226 26.84 -2.01 2.95
N ARG A 227 25.98 -2.44 2.04
CA ARG A 227 25.02 -3.52 2.27
C ARG A 227 25.35 -4.74 1.41
N VAL A 228 25.38 -5.91 2.06
CA VAL A 228 25.53 -7.18 1.34
C VAL A 228 24.30 -7.42 0.45
N VAL A 229 24.55 -7.72 -0.84
CA VAL A 229 23.48 -7.90 -1.84
C VAL A 229 23.38 -9.32 -2.39
N THR A 230 24.12 -10.25 -1.78
CA THR A 230 24.06 -11.69 -2.10
C THR A 230 23.85 -12.53 -0.85
N ARG A 231 23.32 -13.74 -1.03
CA ARG A 231 23.08 -14.73 0.04
C ARG A 231 23.46 -16.13 -0.45
N ASP A 232 23.90 -16.98 0.48
CA ASP A 232 24.10 -18.41 0.25
C ASP A 232 22.75 -19.14 0.46
N LEU A 233 21.91 -19.10 -0.58
CA LEU A 233 20.58 -19.71 -0.58
C LEU A 233 20.42 -20.61 -1.81
N PRO A 234 19.65 -21.71 -1.69
CA PRO A 234 19.39 -22.60 -2.82
C PRO A 234 18.36 -22.00 -3.81
N TYR A 235 17.49 -21.09 -3.32
CA TYR A 235 16.36 -20.55 -4.07
C TYR A 235 16.38 -19.03 -4.08
N GLY A 236 16.19 -18.43 -5.27
CA GLY A 236 16.24 -16.98 -5.53
C GLY A 236 16.84 -16.68 -6.90
N ILE A 237 17.03 -15.40 -7.22
CA ILE A 237 17.63 -14.95 -8.49
C ILE A 237 19.15 -15.20 -8.45
N GLU A 238 19.66 -15.86 -9.50
CA GLU A 238 21.08 -16.12 -9.67
C GLU A 238 21.86 -14.84 -9.94
N ILE A 239 23.12 -14.81 -9.44
CA ILE A 239 24.00 -13.67 -9.66
C ILE A 239 24.65 -13.80 -11.03
N PRO A 240 24.50 -12.81 -11.94
CA PRO A 240 25.03 -12.88 -13.30
C PRO A 240 26.53 -12.50 -13.38
N ILE A 241 27.34 -12.90 -12.38
CA ILE A 241 28.76 -12.55 -12.26
C ILE A 241 29.55 -13.83 -12.01
N LYS A 242 30.58 -14.04 -12.82
CA LYS A 242 31.46 -15.21 -12.72
C LYS A 242 32.09 -15.34 -11.33
N GLY A 243 31.98 -16.54 -10.75
CA GLY A 243 32.47 -16.87 -9.41
C GLY A 243 31.42 -16.68 -8.30
N PHE A 244 30.20 -16.25 -8.67
CA PHE A 244 29.08 -16.08 -7.74
C PHE A 244 27.84 -16.90 -8.13
N GLU A 245 27.98 -17.90 -8.98
CA GLU A 245 26.89 -18.70 -9.55
C GLU A 245 26.11 -19.47 -8.46
N ASN A 246 26.78 -19.83 -7.36
CA ASN A 246 26.19 -20.53 -6.21
C ASN A 246 25.45 -19.61 -5.23
N LYS A 247 25.47 -18.29 -5.46
CA LYS A 247 24.80 -17.32 -4.63
C LYS A 247 23.51 -16.83 -5.26
N ARG A 248 22.63 -16.32 -4.42
CA ARG A 248 21.37 -15.70 -4.85
C ARG A 248 21.39 -14.21 -4.50
N MET A 249 20.69 -13.43 -5.28
CA MET A 249 20.47 -12.02 -4.99
C MET A 249 19.72 -11.88 -3.67
N TYR A 250 20.09 -10.89 -2.90
CA TYR A 250 19.37 -10.59 -1.65
C TYR A 250 17.96 -10.10 -1.99
N VAL A 251 16.97 -10.76 -1.40
CA VAL A 251 15.55 -10.56 -1.74
C VAL A 251 15.10 -9.10 -1.70
N TRP A 252 15.56 -8.31 -0.77
CA TRP A 252 15.19 -6.90 -0.66
C TRP A 252 15.77 -6.02 -1.78
N VAL A 253 16.86 -6.44 -2.45
CA VAL A 253 17.41 -5.75 -3.62
C VAL A 253 16.53 -6.04 -4.83
N GLU A 254 16.18 -7.31 -5.05
CA GLU A 254 15.31 -7.68 -6.16
C GLU A 254 13.89 -7.14 -6.02
N ALA A 255 13.30 -7.23 -4.82
CA ALA A 255 11.93 -6.81 -4.56
C ALA A 255 11.71 -5.32 -4.82
N VAL A 256 12.65 -4.43 -4.39
CA VAL A 256 12.51 -3.00 -4.69
C VAL A 256 12.76 -2.67 -6.15
N LEU A 257 13.55 -3.47 -6.88
CA LEU A 257 13.65 -3.37 -8.34
C LEU A 257 12.41 -3.91 -9.06
N GLY A 258 11.53 -4.60 -8.34
CA GLY A 258 10.24 -5.06 -8.84
C GLY A 258 9.36 -3.93 -9.36
N TYR A 259 9.42 -2.76 -8.76
CA TYR A 259 8.64 -1.60 -9.21
C TYR A 259 8.99 -1.20 -10.65
N ILE A 260 10.28 -1.08 -10.96
CA ILE A 260 10.72 -0.71 -12.32
C ILE A 260 10.44 -1.85 -13.31
N THR A 261 10.69 -3.11 -12.93
CA THR A 261 10.46 -4.24 -13.84
C THR A 261 8.98 -4.50 -14.12
N ALA A 262 8.11 -4.29 -13.13
CA ALA A 262 6.66 -4.35 -13.31
C ALA A 262 6.17 -3.22 -14.23
N THR A 263 6.70 -2.00 -14.05
CA THR A 263 6.41 -0.87 -14.94
C THR A 263 6.88 -1.16 -16.37
N MET A 264 8.11 -1.67 -16.56
CA MET A 264 8.61 -2.07 -17.89
C MET A 264 7.66 -3.07 -18.55
N LYS A 265 7.23 -4.10 -17.80
CA LYS A 265 6.37 -5.16 -18.32
C LYS A 265 5.01 -4.63 -18.79
N ILE A 266 4.30 -3.86 -17.94
CA ILE A 266 2.98 -3.33 -18.30
C ILE A 266 3.07 -2.29 -19.43
N CYS A 267 4.15 -1.50 -19.47
CA CYS A 267 4.36 -0.54 -20.56
C CYS A 267 4.63 -1.23 -21.89
N GLU A 268 5.44 -2.31 -21.91
CA GLU A 268 5.63 -3.15 -23.10
C GLU A 268 4.29 -3.76 -23.57
N GLU A 269 3.45 -4.29 -22.67
CA GLU A 269 2.14 -4.82 -22.98
C GLU A 269 1.18 -3.77 -23.58
N ARG A 270 1.32 -2.51 -23.15
CA ARG A 270 0.47 -1.38 -23.61
C ARG A 270 1.08 -0.59 -24.76
N ASN A 271 2.27 -0.93 -25.26
CA ASN A 271 3.01 -0.18 -26.28
C ASN A 271 3.24 1.30 -25.90
N ILE A 272 3.59 1.57 -24.65
CA ILE A 272 3.97 2.90 -24.15
C ILE A 272 5.38 2.87 -23.56
N SER A 273 6.05 4.03 -23.46
CA SER A 273 7.38 4.11 -22.86
C SER A 273 7.32 3.99 -21.33
N TRP A 274 8.07 3.06 -20.77
CA TRP A 274 8.27 2.96 -19.32
C TRP A 274 9.13 4.10 -18.77
N GLU A 275 9.99 4.68 -19.61
CA GLU A 275 10.86 5.82 -19.24
C GLU A 275 10.04 7.02 -18.81
N ASP A 276 8.85 7.21 -19.35
CA ASP A 276 7.92 8.29 -18.97
C ASP A 276 7.55 8.25 -17.46
N TYR A 277 7.72 7.11 -16.80
CA TYR A 277 7.41 6.90 -15.38
C TYR A 277 8.64 6.70 -14.50
N TRP A 278 9.87 6.69 -15.11
CA TRP A 278 11.10 6.41 -14.37
C TRP A 278 12.25 7.36 -14.67
N LYS A 279 12.22 8.13 -15.76
CA LYS A 279 13.24 9.13 -16.05
C LYS A 279 12.85 10.51 -15.54
N GLU A 280 13.83 11.31 -15.15
CA GLU A 280 13.60 12.63 -14.55
C GLU A 280 12.72 13.51 -15.46
N SER A 281 11.61 13.99 -14.90
CA SER A 281 10.65 14.86 -15.57
C SER A 281 9.90 15.70 -14.52
N GLU A 282 9.67 16.97 -14.82
CA GLU A 282 8.87 17.86 -13.96
C GLU A 282 7.39 17.45 -13.89
N ASN A 283 6.93 16.66 -14.85
CA ASN A 283 5.53 16.19 -14.94
C ASN A 283 5.31 14.83 -14.25
N LEU A 284 6.36 14.20 -13.73
CA LEU A 284 6.30 12.91 -13.06
C LEU A 284 6.21 13.09 -11.54
N LYS A 285 5.35 12.33 -10.89
CA LYS A 285 5.29 12.20 -9.43
C LYS A 285 5.19 10.72 -9.03
N MET A 286 6.07 10.30 -8.12
CA MET A 286 6.20 8.92 -7.72
C MET A 286 5.87 8.72 -6.23
N TYR A 287 4.91 7.83 -5.95
CA TYR A 287 4.48 7.44 -4.61
C TYR A 287 4.94 6.03 -4.29
N MET A 288 5.48 5.81 -3.07
CA MET A 288 5.79 4.47 -2.54
C MET A 288 4.94 4.18 -1.31
N CYS A 289 4.04 3.20 -1.43
CA CYS A 289 3.10 2.78 -0.39
C CYS A 289 3.58 1.49 0.27
N HIS A 290 3.93 1.55 1.56
CA HIS A 290 4.54 0.42 2.26
C HIS A 290 4.29 0.46 3.78
N GLY A 291 4.59 -0.63 4.48
CA GLY A 291 4.62 -0.65 5.95
C GLY A 291 5.89 0.02 6.51
N LYS A 292 5.86 0.48 7.75
CA LYS A 292 6.99 1.16 8.39
C LYS A 292 8.28 0.32 8.43
N ASP A 293 8.17 -1.00 8.50
CA ASP A 293 9.33 -1.90 8.46
C ASP A 293 10.13 -1.78 7.15
N ASN A 294 9.52 -1.26 6.10
CA ASN A 294 10.10 -1.17 4.76
C ASN A 294 10.68 0.22 4.44
N ILE A 295 10.63 1.17 5.40
CA ILE A 295 11.14 2.54 5.21
C ILE A 295 12.58 2.53 4.67
N PRO A 296 13.57 1.83 5.26
CA PRO A 296 14.96 1.86 4.78
C PRO A 296 15.12 1.40 3.33
N PHE A 297 14.30 0.45 2.91
CA PHE A 297 14.36 -0.09 1.55
C PHE A 297 13.85 0.90 0.51
N HIS A 298 12.88 1.74 0.86
CA HIS A 298 12.27 2.72 -0.05
C HIS A 298 12.95 4.09 -0.02
N THR A 299 13.49 4.48 1.14
CA THR A 299 14.13 5.81 1.29
C THR A 299 15.63 5.81 1.04
N MET A 300 16.30 4.65 1.10
CA MET A 300 17.76 4.53 0.96
C MET A 300 18.20 3.50 -0.09
N ILE A 301 17.68 2.25 0.00
CA ILE A 301 18.14 1.17 -0.89
C ILE A 301 17.66 1.41 -2.32
N LEU A 302 16.37 1.62 -2.55
CA LEU A 302 15.84 1.91 -3.89
C LEU A 302 16.48 3.17 -4.51
N PRO A 303 16.50 4.34 -3.83
CA PRO A 303 17.23 5.50 -4.34
C PRO A 303 18.71 5.22 -4.59
N GLY A 304 19.38 4.47 -3.70
CA GLY A 304 20.78 4.09 -3.87
C GLY A 304 21.01 3.22 -5.11
N LEU A 305 20.14 2.25 -5.39
CA LEU A 305 20.23 1.43 -6.61
C LEU A 305 20.00 2.26 -7.89
N LEU A 306 19.02 3.18 -7.86
CA LEU A 306 18.73 4.07 -9.00
C LEU A 306 19.88 5.05 -9.26
N LEU A 307 20.47 5.63 -8.22
CA LEU A 307 21.66 6.49 -8.32
C LEU A 307 22.87 5.72 -8.83
N ALA A 308 23.04 4.46 -8.41
CA ALA A 308 24.15 3.61 -8.85
C ALA A 308 24.06 3.18 -10.33
N LEU A 309 22.88 3.32 -10.95
CA LEU A 309 22.71 3.12 -12.41
C LEU A 309 23.30 4.26 -13.23
N ASP A 310 23.50 5.45 -12.64
CA ASP A 310 24.09 6.63 -13.28
C ASP A 310 23.38 7.05 -14.60
N GLU A 311 22.04 7.04 -14.59
CA GLU A 311 21.20 7.26 -15.78
C GLU A 311 19.99 8.17 -15.54
N ASN A 312 20.12 9.24 -14.84
CA ASN A 312 19.05 10.24 -14.67
C ASN A 312 17.65 9.66 -14.34
N TYR A 313 17.62 8.70 -13.41
CA TYR A 313 16.36 8.17 -12.90
C TYR A 313 15.68 9.17 -11.97
N HIS A 314 14.36 9.27 -12.09
CA HIS A 314 13.54 9.96 -11.12
C HIS A 314 13.50 9.15 -9.81
N LEU A 315 13.77 9.81 -8.69
CA LEU A 315 13.72 9.17 -7.38
C LEU A 315 12.34 9.38 -6.74
N PRO A 316 11.85 8.44 -5.91
CA PRO A 316 10.52 8.56 -5.32
C PRO A 316 10.27 9.88 -4.59
N ASP A 317 9.19 10.58 -4.91
CA ASP A 317 8.86 11.89 -4.31
C ASP A 317 8.18 11.74 -2.96
N VAL A 318 7.34 10.71 -2.79
CA VAL A 318 6.40 10.59 -1.69
C VAL A 318 6.47 9.21 -1.05
N MET A 319 6.69 9.17 0.28
CA MET A 319 6.71 7.95 1.08
C MET A 319 5.44 7.86 1.92
N VAL A 320 4.60 6.87 1.62
CA VAL A 320 3.33 6.60 2.30
C VAL A 320 3.49 5.38 3.20
N ALA A 321 4.26 5.55 4.29
CA ALA A 321 4.49 4.47 5.24
C ALA A 321 3.30 4.32 6.19
N SER A 322 2.68 3.13 6.24
CA SER A 322 1.66 2.77 7.23
C SER A 322 2.29 2.27 8.51
N GLN A 323 1.71 2.64 9.66
CA GLN A 323 2.06 2.10 10.97
C GLN A 323 1.48 0.70 11.15
N TYR A 324 1.62 0.07 12.32
CA TYR A 324 1.10 -1.26 12.56
C TYR A 324 -0.40 -1.29 12.85
N VAL A 325 -1.02 -2.38 12.43
CA VAL A 325 -2.33 -2.80 12.89
C VAL A 325 -2.13 -3.88 13.95
N ASN A 326 -2.51 -3.59 15.19
CA ASN A 326 -2.58 -4.57 16.27
C ASN A 326 -4.01 -5.13 16.32
N ILE A 327 -4.16 -6.39 16.77
CA ILE A 327 -5.46 -7.01 17.02
C ILE A 327 -5.53 -7.32 18.51
N ASP A 328 -6.61 -6.90 19.16
CA ASP A 328 -6.83 -7.10 20.61
C ASP A 328 -5.62 -6.71 21.48
N SER A 329 -4.97 -5.57 21.10
CA SER A 329 -3.75 -5.04 21.74
C SER A 329 -2.50 -5.87 21.50
N GLU A 330 -2.52 -6.89 20.65
CA GLU A 330 -1.33 -7.63 20.24
C GLU A 330 -0.99 -7.34 18.76
N LYS A 331 0.30 -7.17 18.46
CA LYS A 331 0.77 -7.08 17.08
C LYS A 331 0.38 -8.36 16.34
N ILE A 332 -0.24 -8.22 15.15
CA ILE A 332 -0.51 -9.36 14.27
C ILE A 332 0.81 -10.08 13.99
N SER A 333 0.88 -11.34 14.37
CA SER A 333 2.06 -12.16 14.16
C SER A 333 1.68 -13.50 13.55
N LYS A 334 2.27 -13.80 12.41
CA LYS A 334 2.13 -15.08 11.71
C LYS A 334 2.50 -16.28 12.58
N SER A 335 3.46 -16.10 13.51
CA SER A 335 3.92 -17.15 14.42
C SER A 335 2.97 -17.39 15.62
N LYS A 336 2.13 -16.42 15.96
CA LYS A 336 1.16 -16.51 17.07
C LYS A 336 -0.24 -16.99 16.64
N GLY A 337 -0.52 -17.06 15.33
CA GLY A 337 -1.81 -17.53 14.80
C GLY A 337 -3.00 -16.59 15.09
N ASN A 338 -2.75 -15.33 15.50
CA ASN A 338 -3.78 -14.34 15.85
C ASN A 338 -4.15 -13.41 14.70
N GLY A 339 -3.90 -13.81 13.44
CA GLY A 339 -4.15 -12.97 12.29
C GLY A 339 -5.54 -13.19 11.69
N ILE A 340 -6.40 -12.18 11.72
CA ILE A 340 -7.60 -12.14 10.87
C ILE A 340 -7.13 -11.94 9.43
N THR A 341 -7.44 -12.90 8.54
CA THR A 341 -7.09 -12.77 7.12
C THR A 341 -8.07 -11.84 6.42
N ILE A 342 -7.61 -11.19 5.34
CA ILE A 342 -8.50 -10.35 4.51
C ILE A 342 -9.60 -11.23 3.91
N LEU A 343 -9.28 -12.46 3.48
CA LEU A 343 -10.27 -13.39 2.93
C LEU A 343 -11.40 -13.71 3.93
N ASP A 344 -11.10 -13.83 5.22
CA ASP A 344 -12.12 -14.09 6.23
C ASP A 344 -13.01 -12.86 6.43
N MET A 345 -12.42 -11.66 6.45
CA MET A 345 -13.18 -10.42 6.53
C MET A 345 -14.16 -10.24 5.36
N ILE A 346 -13.71 -10.42 4.12
CA ILE A 346 -14.56 -10.17 2.94
C ILE A 346 -15.58 -11.27 2.65
N LYS A 347 -15.53 -12.42 3.34
CA LYS A 347 -16.60 -13.42 3.31
C LYS A 347 -17.83 -12.99 4.12
N GLU A 348 -17.63 -12.24 5.19
CA GLU A 348 -18.65 -11.88 6.16
C GLU A 348 -19.07 -10.42 6.08
N TYR A 349 -18.17 -9.55 5.61
CA TYR A 349 -18.36 -8.09 5.65
C TYR A 349 -18.21 -7.47 4.28
N ASP A 350 -18.87 -6.34 4.10
CA ASP A 350 -18.85 -5.55 2.87
C ASP A 350 -17.43 -5.03 2.57
N VAL A 351 -16.99 -5.21 1.34
CA VAL A 351 -15.64 -4.82 0.87
C VAL A 351 -15.42 -3.31 0.97
N ASP A 352 -16.39 -2.51 0.50
CA ASP A 352 -16.29 -1.06 0.53
C ASP A 352 -16.25 -0.53 1.96
N SER A 353 -16.95 -1.20 2.89
CA SER A 353 -16.88 -0.90 4.33
C SER A 353 -15.46 -1.12 4.89
N LEU A 354 -14.82 -2.23 4.53
CA LEU A 354 -13.46 -2.52 4.97
C LEU A 354 -12.45 -1.54 4.37
N ARG A 355 -12.60 -1.19 3.09
CA ARG A 355 -11.79 -0.17 2.41
C ARG A 355 -11.91 1.19 3.11
N TYR A 356 -13.14 1.64 3.36
CA TYR A 356 -13.42 2.88 4.09
C TYR A 356 -12.76 2.88 5.47
N TYR A 357 -12.96 1.83 6.26
CA TYR A 357 -12.39 1.72 7.60
C TYR A 357 -10.86 1.85 7.58
N MET A 358 -10.19 1.16 6.65
CA MET A 358 -8.73 1.14 6.59
C MET A 358 -8.11 2.47 6.13
N ILE A 359 -8.84 3.33 5.44
CA ILE A 359 -8.39 4.68 5.10
C ILE A 359 -8.80 5.70 6.16
N ALA A 360 -10.07 5.69 6.58
CA ALA A 360 -10.60 6.70 7.50
C ALA A 360 -10.14 6.50 8.96
N TYR A 361 -9.86 5.27 9.37
CA TYR A 361 -9.48 4.91 10.75
C TYR A 361 -8.16 4.10 10.81
N GLY A 362 -7.52 3.87 9.67
CA GLY A 362 -6.31 3.08 9.53
C GLY A 362 -5.06 3.71 10.19
N PRO A 363 -3.93 2.98 10.18
CA PRO A 363 -2.69 3.36 10.88
C PRO A 363 -1.88 4.40 10.10
N GLU A 364 -2.38 5.62 10.00
CA GLU A 364 -1.76 6.70 9.22
C GLU A 364 -0.48 7.24 9.86
N ASN A 365 -0.56 7.71 11.11
CA ASN A 365 0.55 8.35 11.82
C ASN A 365 0.93 7.63 13.13
N SER A 366 0.12 6.69 13.58
CA SER A 366 0.34 5.87 14.78
C SER A 366 -0.18 4.47 14.56
N ASP A 367 0.33 3.53 15.34
CA ASP A 367 -0.22 2.18 15.39
C ASP A 367 -1.69 2.24 15.83
N ILE A 368 -2.51 1.37 15.27
CA ILE A 368 -3.92 1.23 15.68
C ILE A 368 -4.15 -0.14 16.33
N ASN A 369 -5.17 -0.20 17.19
CA ASN A 369 -5.70 -1.46 17.67
C ASN A 369 -7.04 -1.72 16.96
N PHE A 370 -7.05 -2.68 16.03
CA PHE A 370 -8.25 -3.11 15.36
C PHE A 370 -9.08 -4.00 16.29
N THR A 371 -10.36 -3.67 16.47
CA THR A 371 -11.34 -4.53 17.12
C THR A 371 -12.58 -4.63 16.23
N MET A 372 -13.24 -5.79 16.25
CA MET A 372 -14.49 -5.97 15.51
C MET A 372 -15.57 -5.01 15.98
N GLU A 373 -15.64 -4.73 17.28
CA GLU A 373 -16.57 -3.76 17.85
C GLU A 373 -16.40 -2.38 17.23
N ASN A 374 -15.15 -1.87 17.15
CA ASN A 374 -14.89 -0.56 16.54
C ASN A 374 -15.21 -0.56 15.04
N TYR A 375 -14.87 -1.62 14.32
CA TYR A 375 -15.20 -1.76 12.90
C TYR A 375 -16.73 -1.71 12.68
N ILE A 376 -17.51 -2.49 13.44
CA ILE A 376 -18.97 -2.52 13.38
C ILE A 376 -19.56 -1.15 13.73
N ASN A 377 -19.04 -0.50 14.77
CA ASN A 377 -19.50 0.83 15.17
C ASN A 377 -19.27 1.88 14.06
N VAL A 378 -18.11 1.90 13.45
CA VAL A 378 -17.78 2.81 12.33
C VAL A 378 -18.69 2.52 11.13
N HIS A 379 -18.81 1.24 10.74
CA HIS A 379 -19.71 0.84 9.66
C HIS A 379 -21.15 1.32 9.89
N ASN A 380 -21.70 1.03 11.07
CA ASN A 380 -23.07 1.39 11.39
C ASN A 380 -23.27 2.91 11.54
N SER A 381 -22.31 3.63 12.11
CA SER A 381 -22.45 5.09 12.30
C SER A 381 -22.26 5.86 11.00
N ASP A 382 -21.15 5.66 10.31
CA ASP A 382 -20.78 6.51 9.18
C ASP A 382 -21.44 6.06 7.88
N LEU A 383 -21.40 4.75 7.59
CA LEU A 383 -21.89 4.23 6.31
C LEU A 383 -23.38 3.94 6.32
N VAL A 384 -23.94 3.36 7.39
CA VAL A 384 -25.37 3.06 7.46
C VAL A 384 -26.17 4.29 7.88
N ASN A 385 -25.88 4.83 9.08
CA ASN A 385 -26.75 5.85 9.70
C ASN A 385 -26.59 7.24 9.08
N LYS A 386 -25.38 7.61 8.63
CA LYS A 386 -25.14 8.91 8.00
C LYS A 386 -25.33 8.81 6.49
N PHE A 387 -24.42 8.14 5.79
CA PHE A 387 -24.40 8.14 4.31
C PHE A 387 -25.56 7.36 3.70
N GLY A 388 -25.73 6.10 4.06
CA GLY A 388 -26.80 5.24 3.55
C GLY A 388 -28.19 5.79 3.83
N ASN A 389 -28.39 6.31 5.06
CA ASN A 389 -29.65 6.96 5.42
C ASN A 389 -29.92 8.21 4.59
N PHE A 390 -28.91 9.08 4.39
CA PHE A 390 -29.06 10.29 3.58
C PHE A 390 -29.45 9.96 2.13
N VAL A 391 -28.75 8.99 1.53
CA VAL A 391 -29.06 8.52 0.16
C VAL A 391 -30.46 7.92 0.11
N ASN A 392 -30.81 7.02 1.04
CA ASN A 392 -32.08 6.32 1.03
C ASN A 392 -33.28 7.27 1.21
N ARG A 393 -33.25 8.18 2.18
CA ARG A 393 -34.37 9.08 2.43
C ARG A 393 -34.56 10.15 1.35
N THR A 394 -33.50 10.47 0.61
CA THR A 394 -33.55 11.41 -0.51
C THR A 394 -34.07 10.74 -1.78
N LEU A 395 -33.44 9.64 -2.20
CA LEU A 395 -33.71 9.00 -3.49
C LEU A 395 -34.91 8.04 -3.45
N ASN A 396 -35.26 7.52 -2.26
CA ASN A 396 -36.41 6.64 -2.05
C ASN A 396 -37.54 7.37 -1.28
N PHE A 397 -37.69 8.69 -1.47
CA PHE A 397 -38.78 9.42 -0.83
C PHE A 397 -40.13 8.86 -1.30
N LYS A 398 -40.98 8.53 -0.34
CA LYS A 398 -42.27 7.86 -0.63
C LYS A 398 -43.18 8.72 -1.51
N GLY A 399 -43.52 8.24 -2.68
CA GLY A 399 -44.36 8.93 -3.66
C GLY A 399 -43.59 9.79 -4.65
N LEU A 400 -42.27 9.83 -4.59
CA LEU A 400 -41.42 10.46 -5.59
C LEU A 400 -41.20 9.49 -6.74
N GLU A 401 -41.58 9.87 -7.96
CA GLU A 401 -41.36 9.09 -9.18
C GLU A 401 -40.27 9.70 -10.05
N THR A 402 -40.11 11.03 -9.99
CA THR A 402 -39.13 11.76 -10.80
C THR A 402 -38.51 12.89 -9.98
N ILE A 403 -37.19 12.97 -9.98
CA ILE A 403 -36.46 14.15 -9.51
C ILE A 403 -36.40 15.13 -10.65
N VAL A 404 -37.09 16.24 -10.52
CA VAL A 404 -37.09 17.31 -11.52
C VAL A 404 -35.97 18.31 -11.23
N SER A 405 -35.47 18.98 -12.27
CA SER A 405 -34.53 20.07 -12.11
C SER A 405 -35.20 21.20 -11.32
N GLY A 406 -34.50 21.69 -10.31
CA GLY A 406 -34.93 22.75 -9.40
C GLY A 406 -33.85 23.82 -9.22
N LYS A 407 -34.09 24.71 -8.31
CA LYS A 407 -33.08 25.71 -7.90
C LYS A 407 -32.25 25.11 -6.77
N MET A 408 -30.95 24.89 -7.02
CA MET A 408 -30.02 24.48 -6.00
C MET A 408 -29.75 25.63 -5.03
N ASP A 409 -29.60 25.34 -3.75
CA ASP A 409 -29.25 26.31 -2.72
C ASP A 409 -27.79 26.77 -2.93
N ASN A 410 -27.57 28.08 -3.05
CA ASN A 410 -26.26 28.67 -3.35
C ASN A 410 -25.25 28.41 -2.22
N GLU A 411 -25.68 28.42 -0.96
CA GLU A 411 -24.81 28.13 0.18
C GLU A 411 -24.29 26.67 0.10
N ILE A 412 -25.13 25.75 -0.31
CA ILE A 412 -24.73 24.35 -0.50
C ILE A 412 -23.75 24.21 -1.68
N ILE A 413 -23.93 24.96 -2.77
CA ILE A 413 -22.97 24.97 -3.88
C ILE A 413 -21.59 25.41 -3.40
N ASP A 414 -21.52 26.53 -2.66
CA ASP A 414 -20.27 27.08 -2.14
C ASP A 414 -19.58 26.09 -1.18
N ILE A 415 -20.36 25.39 -0.34
CA ILE A 415 -19.85 24.34 0.55
C ILE A 415 -19.25 23.20 -0.27
N ILE A 416 -19.94 22.70 -1.28
CA ILE A 416 -19.44 21.58 -2.11
C ILE A 416 -18.13 21.97 -2.81
N VAL A 417 -18.06 23.15 -3.42
CA VAL A 417 -16.84 23.65 -4.09
C VAL A 417 -15.67 23.69 -3.10
N ASN A 418 -15.90 24.26 -1.92
CA ASN A 418 -14.88 24.34 -0.88
C ASN A 418 -14.42 22.95 -0.38
N LYS A 419 -15.35 21.97 -0.30
CA LYS A 419 -15.00 20.60 0.10
C LYS A 419 -14.06 19.91 -0.89
N TYR A 420 -14.25 20.08 -2.21
CA TYR A 420 -13.29 19.56 -3.20
C TYR A 420 -11.87 20.10 -2.94
N ASP A 421 -11.73 21.40 -2.68
CA ASP A 421 -10.43 22.03 -2.43
C ASP A 421 -9.79 21.56 -1.12
N ILE A 422 -10.56 21.49 -0.04
CA ILE A 422 -10.05 21.09 1.28
C ILE A 422 -9.66 19.60 1.27
N ILE A 423 -10.49 18.73 0.71
CA ILE A 423 -10.22 17.29 0.61
C ILE A 423 -8.96 17.05 -0.21
N SER A 424 -8.81 17.72 -1.37
CA SER A 424 -7.60 17.65 -2.19
C SER A 424 -6.35 18.01 -1.41
N LYS A 425 -6.37 19.12 -0.66
CA LYS A 425 -5.24 19.56 0.17
C LYS A 425 -4.85 18.53 1.23
N TYR A 426 -5.83 17.86 1.84
CA TYR A 426 -5.54 16.79 2.80
C TYR A 426 -4.98 15.54 2.12
N ILE A 427 -5.51 15.14 0.97
CA ILE A 427 -4.99 13.99 0.21
C ILE A 427 -3.53 14.24 -0.21
N GLU A 428 -3.23 15.42 -0.75
CA GLU A 428 -1.88 15.80 -1.18
C GLU A 428 -0.86 15.84 -0.03
N LYS A 429 -1.33 16.11 1.21
CA LYS A 429 -0.53 16.06 2.43
C LYS A 429 -0.48 14.68 3.08
N LEU A 430 -1.07 13.66 2.47
CA LEU A 430 -1.20 12.30 3.00
C LEU A 430 -2.01 12.22 4.31
N GLU A 431 -2.86 13.20 4.60
CA GLU A 431 -3.75 13.28 5.76
C GLU A 431 -5.12 12.69 5.40
N PHE A 432 -5.15 11.41 5.01
CA PHE A 432 -6.35 10.75 4.47
C PHE A 432 -7.50 10.68 5.47
N ARG A 433 -7.20 10.51 6.76
CA ARG A 433 -8.21 10.54 7.83
C ARG A 433 -8.94 11.87 7.89
N LYS A 434 -8.22 12.99 7.71
CA LYS A 434 -8.84 14.33 7.65
C LYS A 434 -9.67 14.50 6.38
N ALA A 435 -9.18 14.01 5.25
CA ALA A 435 -9.94 14.01 4.00
C ALA A 435 -11.28 13.27 4.16
N CYS A 436 -11.27 12.08 4.78
CA CYS A 436 -12.49 11.33 5.09
C CYS A 436 -13.43 12.07 6.05
N ALA A 437 -12.88 12.75 7.07
CA ALA A 437 -13.70 13.54 8.00
C ALA A 437 -14.43 14.68 7.29
N GLU A 438 -13.80 15.36 6.32
CA GLU A 438 -14.44 16.40 5.51
C GLU A 438 -15.57 15.85 4.62
N ILE A 439 -15.42 14.62 4.12
CA ILE A 439 -16.49 13.94 3.35
C ILE A 439 -17.68 13.61 4.29
N ILE A 440 -17.41 13.10 5.48
CA ILE A 440 -18.46 12.80 6.47
C ILE A 440 -19.17 14.09 6.90
N ASP A 441 -18.43 15.19 7.09
CA ASP A 441 -19.02 16.50 7.41
C ASP A 441 -19.99 16.97 6.30
N LEU A 442 -19.66 16.80 5.02
CA LEU A 442 -20.59 17.10 3.92
C LEU A 442 -21.84 16.22 3.96
N ILE A 443 -21.71 14.94 4.33
CA ILE A 443 -22.85 14.05 4.53
C ILE A 443 -23.76 14.55 5.68
N GLU A 444 -23.16 15.00 6.79
CA GLU A 444 -23.89 15.54 7.94
C GLU A 444 -24.59 16.85 7.58
N ILE A 445 -23.93 17.74 6.82
CA ILE A 445 -24.55 18.96 6.26
C ILE A 445 -25.77 18.60 5.41
N GLY A 446 -25.65 17.62 4.50
CA GLY A 446 -26.77 17.16 3.69
C GLY A 446 -27.94 16.61 4.52
N ASN A 447 -27.65 15.81 5.54
CA ASN A 447 -28.65 15.30 6.47
C ASN A 447 -29.37 16.44 7.22
N LYS A 448 -28.60 17.40 7.74
CA LYS A 448 -29.12 18.57 8.45
C LYS A 448 -29.99 19.44 7.54
N TYR A 449 -29.52 19.74 6.32
CA TYR A 449 -30.28 20.48 5.31
C TYR A 449 -31.63 19.84 5.03
N TYR A 450 -31.66 18.52 4.80
CA TYR A 450 -32.89 17.76 4.59
C TYR A 450 -33.85 17.87 5.80
N ASP A 451 -33.35 17.78 7.04
CA ASP A 451 -34.16 17.87 8.25
C ASP A 451 -34.71 19.29 8.50
N GLU A 452 -33.93 20.33 8.20
CA GLU A 452 -34.34 21.74 8.34
C GLU A 452 -35.39 22.15 7.30
N ARG A 453 -35.22 21.67 6.05
CA ARG A 453 -36.18 21.96 4.95
C ARG A 453 -37.47 21.15 5.02
N LYS A 454 -37.49 20.04 5.76
CA LYS A 454 -38.68 19.20 6.00
C LYS A 454 -39.48 18.83 4.74
N PRO A 455 -38.87 18.22 3.71
CA PRO A 455 -39.52 17.94 2.43
C PRO A 455 -40.83 17.13 2.56
N TRP A 456 -40.99 16.34 3.63
CA TRP A 456 -42.24 15.59 3.92
C TRP A 456 -43.43 16.49 4.23
N ILE A 457 -43.22 17.76 4.64
CA ILE A 457 -44.27 18.77 4.80
C ILE A 457 -44.55 19.41 3.42
N ASP A 458 -43.50 19.85 2.73
CA ASP A 458 -43.63 20.57 1.47
C ASP A 458 -44.19 19.72 0.33
N TYR A 459 -43.97 18.42 0.35
CA TYR A 459 -44.59 17.48 -0.60
C TYR A 459 -46.10 17.59 -0.70
N LYS A 460 -46.77 17.98 0.40
CA LYS A 460 -48.21 18.17 0.47
C LYS A 460 -48.69 19.61 0.33
N GLY A 461 -47.80 20.58 0.55
CA GLY A 461 -48.19 22.00 0.66
C GLY A 461 -47.47 22.94 -0.31
N ASN A 462 -46.20 22.68 -0.62
CA ASN A 462 -45.39 23.51 -1.49
C ASN A 462 -44.45 22.66 -2.36
N ILE A 463 -44.97 22.19 -3.47
CA ILE A 463 -44.25 21.25 -4.36
C ILE A 463 -42.98 21.85 -4.97
N GLU A 464 -42.90 23.17 -5.14
CA GLU A 464 -41.72 23.86 -5.65
C GLU A 464 -40.57 23.75 -4.63
N GLU A 465 -40.81 24.10 -3.37
CA GLU A 465 -39.81 23.96 -2.29
C GLU A 465 -39.41 22.49 -2.06
N PHE A 466 -40.39 21.57 -2.15
CA PHE A 466 -40.10 20.15 -2.12
C PHE A 466 -39.10 19.77 -3.23
N ASN A 467 -39.38 20.14 -4.47
CA ASN A 467 -38.52 19.84 -5.62
C ASN A 467 -37.13 20.47 -5.44
N ASN A 468 -37.04 21.74 -5.03
CA ASN A 468 -35.75 22.41 -4.77
C ASN A 468 -34.94 21.68 -3.68
N THR A 469 -35.59 21.23 -2.62
CA THR A 469 -34.93 20.50 -1.52
C THR A 469 -34.41 19.14 -1.99
N ILE A 470 -35.26 18.33 -2.65
CA ILE A 470 -34.85 17.02 -3.17
C ILE A 470 -33.75 17.17 -4.23
N TYR A 471 -33.88 18.15 -5.12
CA TYR A 471 -32.88 18.45 -6.14
C TYR A 471 -31.52 18.84 -5.50
N THR A 472 -31.51 19.70 -4.49
CA THR A 472 -30.31 20.09 -3.76
C THR A 472 -29.67 18.87 -3.08
N CYS A 473 -30.44 18.06 -2.34
CA CYS A 473 -29.93 16.84 -1.70
C CYS A 473 -29.40 15.83 -2.71
N THR A 474 -30.04 15.69 -3.87
CA THR A 474 -29.56 14.78 -4.94
C THR A 474 -28.25 15.27 -5.52
N ASN A 475 -28.06 16.58 -5.67
CA ASN A 475 -26.77 17.14 -6.12
C ASN A 475 -25.67 16.96 -5.07
N ILE A 476 -25.97 17.04 -3.76
CA ILE A 476 -24.99 16.67 -2.72
C ILE A 476 -24.60 15.20 -2.88
N ILE A 477 -25.55 14.27 -3.06
CA ILE A 477 -25.28 12.84 -3.25
C ILE A 477 -24.44 12.60 -4.53
N ALA A 478 -24.74 13.29 -5.63
CA ALA A 478 -23.96 13.20 -6.86
C ALA A 478 -22.49 13.60 -6.65
N ASN A 479 -22.23 14.68 -5.92
CA ASN A 479 -20.87 15.14 -5.60
C ASN A 479 -20.18 14.20 -4.58
N LEU A 480 -20.91 13.69 -3.59
CA LEU A 480 -20.40 12.67 -2.68
C LEU A 480 -19.98 11.40 -3.45
N SER A 481 -20.68 11.04 -4.53
CA SER A 481 -20.28 9.89 -5.36
C SER A 481 -18.93 10.07 -6.07
N ASN A 482 -18.48 11.31 -6.33
CA ASN A 482 -17.13 11.58 -6.79
C ASN A 482 -16.11 11.51 -5.64
N MET A 483 -16.40 12.19 -4.52
CA MET A 483 -15.47 12.29 -3.38
C MET A 483 -15.23 10.94 -2.69
N LEU A 484 -16.24 10.06 -2.68
CA LEU A 484 -16.19 8.72 -2.09
C LEU A 484 -15.68 7.65 -3.06
N GLU A 485 -15.57 7.93 -4.36
CA GLU A 485 -15.12 6.92 -5.34
C GLU A 485 -13.78 6.26 -4.96
N PRO A 486 -12.75 6.98 -4.49
CA PRO A 486 -11.51 6.35 -4.09
C PRO A 486 -11.64 5.42 -2.87
N LEU A 487 -12.68 5.58 -2.06
CA LEU A 487 -12.91 4.86 -0.80
C LEU A 487 -13.83 3.65 -0.97
N ILE A 488 -15.01 3.88 -1.59
CA ILE A 488 -16.11 2.91 -1.70
C ILE A 488 -16.60 2.80 -3.16
N PRO A 489 -15.72 2.36 -4.08
CA PRO A 489 -15.96 2.43 -5.53
C PRO A 489 -17.21 1.69 -5.99
N GLU A 490 -17.57 0.55 -5.40
CA GLU A 490 -18.77 -0.22 -5.77
C GLU A 490 -20.05 0.57 -5.45
N LYS A 491 -20.14 1.14 -4.25
CA LYS A 491 -21.33 1.87 -3.81
C LYS A 491 -21.50 3.19 -4.57
N THR A 492 -20.40 3.88 -4.87
CA THR A 492 -20.46 5.11 -5.67
C THR A 492 -20.82 4.82 -7.12
N GLU A 493 -20.34 3.72 -7.72
CA GLU A 493 -20.75 3.30 -9.05
C GLU A 493 -22.26 3.02 -9.11
N ARG A 494 -22.83 2.35 -8.09
CA ARG A 494 -24.28 2.10 -7.98
C ARG A 494 -25.07 3.42 -7.94
N ILE A 495 -24.64 4.41 -7.14
CA ILE A 495 -25.26 5.75 -7.10
C ILE A 495 -25.19 6.41 -8.46
N ARG A 496 -24.02 6.45 -9.08
CA ARG A 496 -23.81 7.10 -10.38
C ARG A 496 -24.67 6.46 -11.48
N LYS A 497 -24.74 5.14 -11.50
CA LYS A 497 -25.60 4.39 -12.43
C LYS A 497 -27.08 4.73 -12.23
N TYR A 498 -27.54 4.79 -10.98
CA TYR A 498 -28.92 5.13 -10.63
C TYR A 498 -29.28 6.55 -11.05
N LEU A 499 -28.38 7.51 -10.78
CA LEU A 499 -28.55 8.92 -11.16
C LEU A 499 -28.19 9.21 -12.64
N LYS A 500 -27.81 8.18 -13.41
CA LYS A 500 -27.39 8.30 -14.83
C LYS A 500 -26.27 9.32 -15.04
N LEU A 501 -25.31 9.36 -14.11
CA LEU A 501 -24.11 10.22 -14.16
C LEU A 501 -23.01 9.57 -15.01
N ASP A 502 -22.15 10.41 -15.59
CA ASP A 502 -20.94 9.98 -16.27
C ASP A 502 -19.91 9.41 -15.28
N LYS A 503 -18.76 8.91 -15.78
CA LYS A 503 -17.64 8.48 -14.94
C LYS A 503 -17.24 9.56 -13.95
N ALA A 504 -16.79 9.15 -12.77
CA ALA A 504 -16.34 10.06 -11.73
C ALA A 504 -15.22 10.99 -12.23
N LYS A 505 -15.31 12.26 -11.84
CA LYS A 505 -14.29 13.28 -12.04
C LYS A 505 -14.17 14.12 -10.76
N TRP A 506 -12.99 14.61 -10.49
CA TRP A 506 -12.77 15.46 -9.31
C TRP A 506 -13.19 16.92 -9.58
N GLU A 507 -14.45 17.12 -9.84
CA GLU A 507 -15.07 18.41 -10.12
C GLU A 507 -16.52 18.44 -9.66
N ILE A 508 -17.07 19.63 -9.44
CA ILE A 508 -18.47 19.76 -9.05
C ILE A 508 -19.38 19.25 -10.17
N ILE A 509 -20.38 18.48 -9.76
CA ILE A 509 -21.46 18.02 -10.64
C ILE A 509 -22.74 18.80 -10.31
N THR A 510 -23.44 19.22 -11.35
CA THR A 510 -24.84 19.67 -11.25
C THR A 510 -25.68 18.80 -12.18
N ILE A 511 -26.74 18.20 -11.67
CA ILE A 511 -27.68 17.40 -12.45
C ILE A 511 -28.53 18.37 -13.27
N ASP A 512 -28.47 18.25 -14.59
CA ASP A 512 -29.16 19.14 -15.54
C ASP A 512 -30.39 18.49 -16.21
N LYS A 513 -30.75 17.28 -15.77
CA LYS A 513 -31.84 16.47 -16.36
C LYS A 513 -32.73 15.86 -15.28
N GLU A 514 -33.92 15.52 -15.68
CA GLU A 514 -34.82 14.76 -14.83
C GLU A 514 -34.33 13.34 -14.63
N ILE A 515 -34.47 12.83 -13.40
CA ILE A 515 -34.08 11.47 -13.03
C ILE A 515 -35.33 10.70 -12.63
N ASP A 516 -35.62 9.63 -13.37
CA ASP A 516 -36.64 8.66 -13.01
C ASP A 516 -36.17 7.84 -11.79
N VAL A 517 -36.91 7.92 -10.69
CA VAL A 517 -36.67 7.22 -9.43
C VAL A 517 -37.86 6.34 -9.03
N SER A 518 -38.74 6.02 -9.98
CA SER A 518 -39.88 5.12 -9.78
C SER A 518 -39.48 3.73 -9.29
N ASN A 519 -38.29 3.27 -9.67
CA ASN A 519 -37.67 2.07 -9.11
C ASN A 519 -36.78 2.48 -7.93
N SER A 520 -37.11 2.02 -6.73
CA SER A 520 -36.34 2.32 -5.53
C SER A 520 -34.87 1.89 -5.67
N MET A 521 -33.98 2.77 -5.22
CA MET A 521 -32.57 2.42 -5.07
C MET A 521 -32.40 1.37 -3.96
N GLU A 522 -31.61 0.33 -4.23
CA GLU A 522 -31.27 -0.67 -3.21
C GLU A 522 -30.47 -0.03 -2.06
N ILE A 523 -30.66 -0.58 -0.85
CA ILE A 523 -29.89 -0.18 0.34
C ILE A 523 -28.40 -0.33 0.05
N LEU A 524 -27.62 0.73 0.31
CA LEU A 524 -26.19 0.74 0.06
C LEU A 524 -25.41 -0.14 1.05
N PHE A 525 -25.75 -0.01 2.32
CA PHE A 525 -25.10 -0.74 3.42
C PHE A 525 -26.14 -1.30 4.37
N GLU A 526 -26.05 -2.60 4.64
CA GLU A 526 -26.87 -3.25 5.65
C GLU A 526 -26.24 -3.10 7.03
N ARG A 527 -27.06 -2.94 8.06
CA ARG A 527 -26.59 -2.83 9.45
C ARG A 527 -25.96 -4.16 9.89
N ILE A 528 -24.76 -4.10 10.43
CA ILE A 528 -24.12 -5.22 11.11
C ILE A 528 -24.62 -5.27 12.56
N LYS A 529 -25.02 -6.46 13.00
CA LYS A 529 -25.56 -6.72 14.35
C LYS A 529 -24.45 -6.96 15.37
#